data_5cc2ddd75cfec87850f535ab3510ccfd
#
_entry.id   5cc2ddd75cfec87850f535ab3510ccfd
#
_cell.length_a   1.000
_cell.length_b   1.000
_cell.length_c   1.000
_cell.angle_alpha   90.00
_cell.angle_beta   90.00
_cell.angle_gamma   90.00
#
_symmetry.space_group_name_H-M   'P 1'
#
loop_
_entity.id
_entity.type
_entity.pdbx_description
1 polymer ?
#
loop_
_entity_poly.entity_id
_entity_poly.type
_entity_poly.pdbx_seq_one_letter_code
_entity_poly.pdbx_strand_id
1 'polypeptide(L)'
;MKRKKKIFYTLLYIVGFICFWLMPLQASGSIKLDGKRLSAKDGLSCNTVNDIIQDRDGFIWLGTPNGVSRYDGYQFINFTNLSKNSGQKTHHSISQLINDEKHGLIWGYNPSNILCCFDLETAHFSDYFDKENAALLKNRFKSQNGIWLFSGDFGARYLTYSNGKFHATDYTTKNGKLIGDRQLQMQEDFKHNIWIASDKGLNRITSDGKSHLMLKNQHIITLTTDGNHIAVLTDKGDAFLYDNSGKLVRRSHLPSMVGYVGKSRASFFWQGEWYIFTQEETFAMNLKTGIFHKPAIQIPNAMSKTFLKSYEFLYDKKGNAYLFSKKGNLFRKFHLLDDKAYINGRDKNFVAAEDAHGNVYIVSYGNGLFIYNPKEDELQHFSTADKDPLFHTNFLLSVFIDRSGCIWICTGNGVYCCRELKDLNTEHVKIEPNTNREWSNYVRHISNIGNDKLAVSTRANRTYIYDARTQQRTLERQTDACVYDYAIDPQGKKWISTKGDGIYIDNVRYWKYEKNHYAPGISFYKTIFDKQGRAWIATWGEGLLITPQK
;
A
#
# COMPACT_ATOMS: atom_id res chain seq x y z
N MET A 1 -11.67 -13.57 -62.62
CA MET A 1 -10.78 -13.56 -61.43
C MET A 1 -10.94 -12.32 -60.54
N LYS A 2 -11.06 -11.11 -61.04
CA LYS A 2 -11.21 -9.85 -60.24
C LYS A 2 -12.48 -9.79 -59.36
N ARG A 3 -13.61 -10.37 -59.77
CA ARG A 3 -14.89 -10.36 -59.00
C ARG A 3 -14.86 -11.26 -57.77
N LYS A 4 -14.18 -12.43 -57.82
CA LYS A 4 -14.03 -13.34 -56.67
C LYS A 4 -13.11 -12.77 -55.57
N LYS A 5 -12.06 -12.02 -55.93
CA LYS A 5 -11.19 -11.33 -54.95
C LYS A 5 -11.93 -10.24 -54.21
N LYS A 6 -12.81 -9.47 -54.86
CA LYS A 6 -13.57 -8.40 -54.21
C LYS A 6 -14.56 -8.93 -53.18
N ILE A 7 -15.23 -10.06 -53.49
CA ILE A 7 -16.15 -10.73 -52.54
C ILE A 7 -15.39 -11.30 -51.34
N PHE A 8 -14.19 -11.87 -51.57
CA PHE A 8 -13.35 -12.40 -50.50
C PHE A 8 -12.89 -11.30 -49.50
N TYR A 9 -12.45 -10.15 -49.98
CA TYR A 9 -12.08 -9.01 -49.14
C TYR A 9 -13.28 -8.40 -48.41
N THR A 10 -14.44 -8.34 -49.04
CA THR A 10 -15.68 -7.85 -48.37
C THR A 10 -16.12 -8.81 -47.26
N LEU A 11 -16.02 -10.13 -47.46
CA LEU A 11 -16.29 -11.14 -46.43
C LEU A 11 -15.27 -11.06 -45.28
N LEU A 12 -13.97 -10.85 -45.57
CA LEU A 12 -12.93 -10.66 -44.56
C LEU A 12 -13.17 -9.39 -43.72
N TYR A 13 -13.63 -8.30 -44.35
CA TYR A 13 -14.02 -7.08 -43.65
C TYR A 13 -15.26 -7.27 -42.77
N ILE A 14 -16.26 -8.00 -43.25
CA ILE A 14 -17.47 -8.30 -42.48
C ILE A 14 -17.16 -9.23 -41.29
N VAL A 15 -16.34 -10.25 -41.49
CA VAL A 15 -15.91 -11.16 -40.42
C VAL A 15 -15.01 -10.43 -39.41
N GLY A 16 -14.10 -9.56 -39.86
CA GLY A 16 -13.30 -8.70 -38.98
C GLY A 16 -14.17 -7.73 -38.16
N PHE A 17 -15.21 -7.15 -38.78
CA PHE A 17 -16.16 -6.26 -38.12
C PHE A 17 -17.04 -7.00 -37.10
N ILE A 18 -17.49 -8.22 -37.43
CA ILE A 18 -18.27 -9.07 -36.52
C ILE A 18 -17.40 -9.57 -35.34
N CYS A 19 -16.12 -9.93 -35.59
CA CYS A 19 -15.20 -10.29 -34.52
C CYS A 19 -14.87 -9.10 -33.60
N PHE A 20 -14.85 -7.88 -34.11
CA PHE A 20 -14.68 -6.66 -33.31
C PHE A 20 -15.91 -6.35 -32.44
N TRP A 21 -17.12 -6.73 -32.90
CA TRP A 21 -18.37 -6.58 -32.12
C TRP A 21 -18.65 -7.75 -31.17
N LEU A 22 -17.96 -8.88 -31.32
CA LEU A 22 -18.07 -10.05 -30.45
C LEU A 22 -16.93 -10.16 -29.43
N MET A 23 -16.01 -9.19 -29.38
CA MET A 23 -15.20 -9.04 -28.19
C MET A 23 -16.17 -8.72 -27.04
N PRO A 24 -16.22 -9.54 -25.96
CA PRO A 24 -16.97 -9.13 -24.81
C PRO A 24 -16.41 -7.77 -24.41
N LEU A 25 -17.25 -6.73 -24.41
CA LEU A 25 -16.98 -5.56 -23.59
C LEU A 25 -16.82 -6.14 -22.18
N GLN A 26 -15.59 -6.36 -21.76
CA GLN A 26 -15.33 -6.45 -20.34
C GLN A 26 -15.86 -5.11 -19.79
N ALA A 27 -17.00 -5.17 -19.13
CA ALA A 27 -17.52 -4.03 -18.43
C ALA A 27 -16.39 -3.58 -17.53
N SER A 28 -15.81 -2.42 -17.84
CA SER A 28 -14.85 -1.75 -16.97
C SER A 28 -15.53 -1.63 -15.62
N GLY A 29 -15.11 -2.46 -14.67
CA GLY A 29 -15.70 -2.48 -13.35
C GLY A 29 -15.26 -1.23 -12.62
N SER A 30 -16.13 -0.22 -12.53
CA SER A 30 -15.89 0.93 -11.66
C SER A 30 -15.57 0.43 -10.25
N ILE A 31 -14.51 0.95 -9.64
CA ILE A 31 -14.16 0.63 -8.24
C ILE A 31 -15.33 1.08 -7.37
N LYS A 32 -15.94 0.14 -6.65
CA LYS A 32 -16.97 0.42 -5.65
C LYS A 32 -16.34 0.28 -4.27
N LEU A 33 -16.58 1.26 -3.42
CA LEU A 33 -16.10 1.24 -2.05
C LEU A 33 -17.28 1.06 -1.09
N ASP A 34 -17.07 0.23 -0.09
CA ASP A 34 -17.87 0.19 1.13
C ASP A 34 -17.00 0.57 2.32
N GLY A 35 -17.54 1.33 3.26
CA GLY A 35 -16.73 1.81 4.36
C GLY A 35 -17.51 2.17 5.62
N LYS A 36 -16.84 1.98 6.75
CA LYS A 36 -17.33 2.35 8.07
C LYS A 36 -16.53 3.54 8.60
N ARG A 37 -17.23 4.55 9.12
CA ARG A 37 -16.60 5.64 9.86
C ARG A 37 -16.39 5.23 11.32
N LEU A 38 -15.18 5.40 11.82
CA LEU A 38 -14.82 5.26 13.22
C LEU A 38 -14.55 6.64 13.82
N SER A 39 -15.06 6.91 15.00
CA SER A 39 -15.08 8.22 15.64
C SER A 39 -14.85 8.12 17.14
N ALA A 40 -14.94 9.23 17.88
CA ALA A 40 -14.88 9.24 19.34
C ALA A 40 -16.00 8.38 19.98
N LYS A 41 -17.13 8.20 19.32
CA LYS A 41 -18.20 7.29 19.77
C LYS A 41 -17.77 5.82 19.75
N ASP A 42 -16.84 5.49 18.89
CA ASP A 42 -16.27 4.15 18.76
C ASP A 42 -14.99 3.96 19.61
N GLY A 43 -14.63 4.99 20.40
CA GLY A 43 -13.47 4.94 21.31
C GLY A 43 -12.21 5.67 20.83
N LEU A 44 -12.24 6.32 19.65
CA LEU A 44 -11.12 7.13 19.17
C LEU A 44 -10.88 8.34 20.10
N SER A 45 -9.61 8.69 20.38
CA SER A 45 -9.26 9.77 21.32
C SER A 45 -9.72 11.17 20.89
N CYS A 46 -9.85 11.40 19.59
CA CYS A 46 -10.32 12.63 18.98
C CYS A 46 -10.87 12.36 17.58
N ASN A 47 -11.92 13.07 17.18
CA ASN A 47 -12.49 12.91 15.82
C ASN A 47 -11.54 13.40 14.72
N THR A 48 -10.67 14.36 14.99
CA THR A 48 -9.67 14.79 14.01
C THR A 48 -8.52 13.80 13.98
N VAL A 49 -8.28 13.18 12.83
CA VAL A 49 -7.16 12.28 12.60
C VAL A 49 -6.21 12.92 11.60
N ASN A 50 -5.00 13.22 12.05
CA ASN A 50 -4.01 13.93 11.25
C ASN A 50 -3.19 12.99 10.37
N ASP A 51 -2.85 11.81 10.90
CA ASP A 51 -1.98 10.84 10.22
C ASP A 51 -2.27 9.42 10.69
N ILE A 52 -1.84 8.43 9.89
CA ILE A 52 -2.14 7.03 10.11
C ILE A 52 -0.99 6.16 9.59
N ILE A 53 -0.65 5.14 10.36
CA ILE A 53 0.32 4.11 9.98
C ILE A 53 -0.15 2.73 10.47
N GLN A 54 0.46 1.66 9.95
CA GLN A 54 0.33 0.31 10.48
C GLN A 54 1.68 -0.17 11.02
N ASP A 55 1.68 -0.78 12.22
CA ASP A 55 2.89 -1.35 12.79
C ASP A 55 3.18 -2.78 12.23
N ARG A 56 4.31 -3.36 12.66
CA ARG A 56 4.73 -4.72 12.24
C ARG A 56 3.74 -5.82 12.63
N ASP A 57 2.99 -5.61 13.73
CA ASP A 57 2.05 -6.59 14.28
C ASP A 57 0.64 -6.45 13.66
N GLY A 58 0.42 -5.43 12.83
CA GLY A 58 -0.81 -5.20 12.09
C GLY A 58 -1.77 -4.20 12.72
N PHE A 59 -1.45 -3.65 13.90
CA PHE A 59 -2.27 -2.62 14.52
C PHE A 59 -2.20 -1.30 13.75
N ILE A 60 -3.32 -0.60 13.70
CA ILE A 60 -3.42 0.71 13.07
C ILE A 60 -3.21 1.79 14.13
N TRP A 61 -2.30 2.70 13.86
CA TRP A 61 -1.97 3.81 14.73
C TRP A 61 -2.40 5.13 14.11
N LEU A 62 -3.09 5.94 14.88
CA LEU A 62 -3.75 7.17 14.45
C LEU A 62 -3.22 8.35 15.28
N GLY A 63 -2.60 9.32 14.60
CA GLY A 63 -2.15 10.57 15.22
C GLY A 63 -3.29 11.56 15.29
N THR A 64 -3.59 12.06 16.49
CA THR A 64 -4.69 12.98 16.74
C THR A 64 -4.25 14.23 17.53
N PRO A 65 -5.04 15.30 17.57
CA PRO A 65 -4.80 16.41 18.49
C PRO A 65 -4.75 16.00 19.97
N ASN A 66 -5.32 14.85 20.33
CA ASN A 66 -5.35 14.33 21.70
C ASN A 66 -4.47 13.07 21.87
N GLY A 67 -3.28 13.08 21.27
CA GLY A 67 -2.31 11.98 21.37
C GLY A 67 -2.45 10.96 20.26
N VAL A 68 -2.18 9.69 20.56
CA VAL A 68 -2.19 8.58 19.63
C VAL A 68 -3.25 7.56 20.03
N SER A 69 -3.99 7.05 19.06
CA SER A 69 -4.93 5.94 19.22
C SER A 69 -4.43 4.72 18.45
N ARG A 70 -4.39 3.55 19.08
CA ARG A 70 -4.10 2.27 18.44
C ARG A 70 -5.39 1.47 18.27
N TYR A 71 -5.65 0.99 17.08
CA TYR A 71 -6.82 0.18 16.74
C TYR A 71 -6.40 -1.26 16.42
N ASP A 72 -7.08 -2.22 17.05
CA ASP A 72 -6.78 -3.66 16.92
C ASP A 72 -7.75 -4.40 15.98
N GLY A 73 -8.65 -3.68 15.31
CA GLY A 73 -9.74 -4.23 14.50
C GLY A 73 -11.10 -4.22 15.21
N TYR A 74 -11.14 -4.08 16.54
CA TYR A 74 -12.33 -4.11 17.38
C TYR A 74 -12.49 -2.87 18.24
N GLN A 75 -11.41 -2.43 18.89
CA GLN A 75 -11.43 -1.34 19.87
C GLN A 75 -10.20 -0.43 19.74
N PHE A 76 -10.33 0.76 20.31
CA PHE A 76 -9.23 1.71 20.43
C PHE A 76 -8.56 1.64 21.80
N ILE A 77 -7.24 1.67 21.81
CA ILE A 77 -6.42 1.95 22.99
C ILE A 77 -5.81 3.33 22.81
N ASN A 78 -6.09 4.26 23.74
CA ASN A 78 -5.68 5.65 23.62
C ASN A 78 -4.50 5.96 24.52
N PHE A 79 -3.50 6.64 23.96
CA PHE A 79 -2.31 7.10 24.65
C PHE A 79 -2.35 8.65 24.68
N THR A 80 -3.08 9.18 25.65
CA THR A 80 -3.37 10.63 25.75
C THR A 80 -2.45 11.38 26.73
N ASN A 81 -1.81 10.65 27.66
CA ASN A 81 -0.87 11.19 28.64
C ASN A 81 0.54 10.63 28.38
N LEU A 82 1.26 11.21 27.43
CA LEU A 82 2.55 10.70 26.98
C LEU A 82 3.72 11.03 27.93
N SER A 83 3.53 11.87 28.95
CA SER A 83 4.61 12.22 29.90
C SER A 83 4.10 12.33 31.33
N LYS A 84 4.51 11.39 32.19
CA LYS A 84 4.37 11.51 33.65
C LYS A 84 5.47 12.37 34.30
N ASN A 85 6.53 12.70 33.56
CA ASN A 85 7.76 13.28 34.13
C ASN A 85 8.04 14.75 33.82
N SER A 86 7.26 15.40 32.96
CA SER A 86 7.38 16.85 32.76
C SER A 86 6.22 17.54 33.45
N GLY A 87 6.49 18.32 34.50
CA GLY A 87 5.49 19.16 35.17
C GLY A 87 4.91 20.28 34.30
N GLN A 88 5.00 20.16 32.98
CA GLN A 88 4.36 20.97 31.96
C GLN A 88 3.21 20.20 31.34
N LYS A 89 2.02 20.81 31.32
CA LYS A 89 0.89 20.37 30.50
C LYS A 89 1.28 20.50 29.01
N THR A 90 2.02 19.57 28.50
CA THR A 90 2.36 19.53 27.07
C THR A 90 1.12 19.03 26.31
N HIS A 91 0.64 19.83 25.37
CA HIS A 91 -0.41 19.45 24.46
C HIS A 91 0.13 18.32 23.56
N HIS A 92 -0.38 17.13 23.76
CA HIS A 92 0.09 15.90 23.06
C HIS A 92 -0.50 15.72 21.67
N SER A 93 -0.72 16.81 20.94
CA SER A 93 -1.18 16.75 19.56
C SER A 93 -0.12 16.08 18.69
N ILE A 94 -0.47 14.98 18.02
CA ILE A 94 0.39 14.31 17.05
C ILE A 94 -0.09 14.66 15.65
N SER A 95 0.77 15.30 14.88
CA SER A 95 0.49 15.71 13.50
C SER A 95 1.06 14.76 12.46
N GLN A 96 2.05 13.96 12.82
CA GLN A 96 2.66 12.99 11.94
C GLN A 96 3.19 11.79 12.71
N LEU A 97 3.04 10.59 12.13
CA LEU A 97 3.58 9.33 12.61
C LEU A 97 4.62 8.79 11.62
N ILE A 98 5.64 8.11 12.14
CA ILE A 98 6.66 7.44 11.34
C ILE A 98 6.83 6.03 11.89
N ASN A 99 6.60 5.01 11.07
CA ASN A 99 6.83 3.62 11.41
C ASN A 99 8.32 3.27 11.23
N ASP A 100 8.94 2.78 12.29
CA ASP A 100 10.30 2.24 12.28
C ASP A 100 10.22 0.72 12.55
N GLU A 101 9.69 0.00 11.56
CA GLU A 101 9.48 -1.46 11.65
C GLU A 101 10.73 -2.23 12.08
N LYS A 102 11.88 -1.82 11.55
CA LYS A 102 13.17 -2.47 11.83
C LYS A 102 13.51 -2.51 13.32
N HIS A 103 13.20 -1.43 14.02
CA HIS A 103 13.52 -1.29 15.44
C HIS A 103 12.32 -1.50 16.37
N GLY A 104 11.13 -1.77 15.82
CA GLY A 104 9.90 -1.92 16.59
C GLY A 104 9.47 -0.62 17.27
N LEU A 105 9.67 0.53 16.60
CA LEU A 105 9.40 1.85 17.14
C LEU A 105 8.37 2.60 16.30
N ILE A 106 7.54 3.39 16.97
CA ILE A 106 6.69 4.38 16.31
C ILE A 106 7.11 5.76 16.80
N TRP A 107 7.49 6.60 15.86
CA TRP A 107 7.83 7.99 16.16
C TRP A 107 6.63 8.87 15.89
N GLY A 108 6.30 9.72 16.87
CA GLY A 108 5.26 10.72 16.78
C GLY A 108 5.86 12.12 16.82
N TYR A 109 5.29 13.03 16.04
CA TYR A 109 5.73 14.41 15.97
C TYR A 109 4.58 15.37 16.21
N ASN A 110 4.80 16.37 17.07
CA ASN A 110 3.81 17.38 17.33
C ASN A 110 4.16 18.75 16.69
N PRO A 111 3.17 19.62 16.49
CA PRO A 111 3.41 20.95 15.90
C PRO A 111 4.37 21.85 16.72
N SER A 112 4.57 21.56 18.00
CA SER A 112 5.50 22.28 18.88
C SER A 112 6.93 21.74 18.84
N ASN A 113 7.27 20.92 17.82
CA ASN A 113 8.58 20.31 17.61
C ASN A 113 9.01 19.31 18.70
N ILE A 114 8.06 18.72 19.41
CA ILE A 114 8.33 17.61 20.33
C ILE A 114 8.26 16.31 19.51
N LEU A 115 9.30 15.52 19.63
CA LEU A 115 9.35 14.16 19.08
C LEU A 115 9.07 13.19 20.21
N CYS A 116 8.15 12.28 20.03
CA CYS A 116 7.92 11.16 20.93
C CYS A 116 8.24 9.83 20.22
N CYS A 117 8.59 8.83 21.01
CA CYS A 117 8.86 7.48 20.54
C CYS A 117 8.04 6.50 21.36
N PHE A 118 7.29 5.65 20.69
CA PHE A 118 6.64 4.49 21.30
C PHE A 118 7.42 3.24 20.95
N ASP A 119 7.84 2.53 21.98
CA ASP A 119 8.51 1.25 21.86
C ASP A 119 7.46 0.14 21.92
N LEU A 120 7.32 -0.62 20.83
CA LEU A 120 6.32 -1.67 20.68
C LEU A 120 6.59 -2.88 21.59
N GLU A 121 7.86 -3.13 21.94
CA GLU A 121 8.25 -4.27 22.78
C GLU A 121 7.94 -4.01 24.24
N THR A 122 8.26 -2.81 24.73
CA THR A 122 8.03 -2.42 26.12
C THR A 122 6.68 -1.75 26.37
N ALA A 123 5.95 -1.43 25.30
CA ALA A 123 4.71 -0.65 25.32
C ALA A 123 4.85 0.71 26.03
N HIS A 124 6.02 1.35 25.91
CA HIS A 124 6.35 2.57 26.61
C HIS A 124 6.53 3.75 25.67
N PHE A 125 6.00 4.93 26.07
CA PHE A 125 6.24 6.21 25.42
C PHE A 125 7.39 6.95 26.08
N SER A 126 8.27 7.52 25.26
CA SER A 126 9.35 8.40 25.67
C SER A 126 9.34 9.67 24.82
N ASP A 127 9.40 10.82 25.47
CA ASP A 127 9.49 12.10 24.79
C ASP A 127 10.96 12.53 24.65
N TYR A 128 11.31 12.97 23.45
CA TYR A 128 12.57 13.65 23.20
C TYR A 128 12.32 15.16 23.13
N PHE A 129 12.82 15.86 24.09
CA PHE A 129 12.76 17.31 24.15
C PHE A 129 14.14 17.90 24.42
N ASP A 130 14.67 18.59 23.42
CA ASP A 130 15.91 19.34 23.54
C ASP A 130 15.58 20.80 23.89
N LYS A 131 15.72 21.17 25.16
CA LYS A 131 15.40 22.52 25.65
C LYS A 131 16.22 23.62 24.96
N GLU A 132 17.45 23.32 24.56
CA GLU A 132 18.36 24.31 23.96
C GLU A 132 18.11 24.46 22.45
N ASN A 133 17.69 23.41 21.78
CA ASN A 133 17.65 23.34 20.30
C ASN A 133 16.25 23.04 19.72
N ALA A 134 15.19 22.93 20.56
CA ALA A 134 13.85 22.56 20.09
C ALA A 134 13.30 23.51 19.01
N ALA A 135 13.59 24.82 19.14
CA ALA A 135 13.19 25.82 18.15
C ALA A 135 13.97 25.71 16.82
N LEU A 136 15.12 25.04 16.84
CA LEU A 136 16.04 24.92 15.71
C LEU A 136 15.83 23.64 14.90
N LEU A 137 15.29 22.56 15.51
CA LEU A 137 15.12 21.25 14.89
C LEU A 137 13.72 21.10 14.23
N LYS A 138 13.46 21.88 13.19
CA LYS A 138 12.12 21.99 12.55
C LYS A 138 11.85 20.95 11.47
N ASN A 139 12.91 20.39 10.87
CA ASN A 139 12.79 19.42 9.79
C ASN A 139 13.28 18.06 10.26
N ARG A 140 12.79 17.02 9.59
CA ARG A 140 13.13 15.63 9.89
C ARG A 140 13.28 14.80 8.64
N PHE A 141 14.11 13.78 8.73
CA PHE A 141 14.32 12.79 7.71
C PHE A 141 14.43 11.42 8.36
N LYS A 142 13.57 10.46 7.96
CA LYS A 142 13.67 9.07 8.41
C LYS A 142 14.68 8.35 7.55
N SER A 143 15.75 7.87 8.15
CA SER A 143 16.69 6.92 7.56
C SER A 143 16.38 5.50 8.05
N GLN A 144 16.99 4.49 7.43
CA GLN A 144 16.77 3.11 7.84
C GLN A 144 17.08 2.84 9.31
N ASN A 145 18.11 3.52 9.86
CA ASN A 145 18.64 3.22 11.20
C ASN A 145 18.24 4.23 12.28
N GLY A 146 17.51 5.29 11.95
CA GLY A 146 17.10 6.31 12.92
C GLY A 146 16.48 7.53 12.28
N ILE A 147 16.33 8.58 13.06
CA ILE A 147 15.74 9.85 12.61
C ILE A 147 16.79 10.95 12.61
N TRP A 148 16.79 11.74 11.57
CA TRP A 148 17.57 12.96 11.45
C TRP A 148 16.67 14.15 11.72
N LEU A 149 17.07 15.00 12.65
CA LEU A 149 16.46 16.28 12.94
C LEU A 149 17.41 17.37 12.44
N PHE A 150 16.89 18.39 11.76
CA PHE A 150 17.75 19.44 11.21
C PHE A 150 17.05 20.78 11.05
N SER A 151 17.84 21.83 11.06
CA SER A 151 17.35 23.19 10.79
C SER A 151 18.43 24.05 10.15
N GLY A 152 18.02 25.26 9.70
CA GLY A 152 18.89 26.16 8.97
C GLY A 152 20.03 26.81 9.76
N ASP A 153 20.07 26.70 11.08
CA ASP A 153 21.08 27.37 11.91
C ASP A 153 21.77 26.45 12.93
N PHE A 154 21.30 25.21 13.03
CA PHE A 154 21.87 24.20 13.93
C PHE A 154 22.77 23.21 13.20
N GLY A 155 22.41 22.84 11.98
CA GLY A 155 22.92 21.68 11.27
C GLY A 155 21.99 20.48 11.39
N ALA A 156 22.52 19.29 11.67
CA ALA A 156 21.76 18.07 11.77
C ALA A 156 22.08 17.27 13.04
N ARG A 157 21.07 16.63 13.60
CA ARG A 157 21.18 15.68 14.71
C ARG A 157 20.64 14.34 14.28
N TYR A 158 21.46 13.32 14.40
CA TYR A 158 21.06 11.92 14.23
C TYR A 158 20.59 11.37 15.57
N LEU A 159 19.38 10.79 15.58
CA LEU A 159 18.72 10.29 16.78
C LEU A 159 18.35 8.83 16.61
N THR A 160 18.71 8.02 17.60
CA THR A 160 18.24 6.64 17.76
C THR A 160 17.64 6.44 19.15
N TYR A 161 16.86 5.38 19.31
CA TYR A 161 16.27 4.99 20.58
C TYR A 161 16.55 3.51 20.84
N SER A 162 17.10 3.19 22.00
CA SER A 162 17.34 1.83 22.43
C SER A 162 17.45 1.74 23.95
N ASN A 163 17.02 0.62 24.53
CA ASN A 163 17.07 0.37 25.99
C ASN A 163 16.43 1.51 26.81
N GLY A 164 15.31 2.04 26.35
CA GLY A 164 14.58 3.11 27.03
C GLY A 164 15.23 4.49 26.97
N LYS A 165 16.26 4.70 26.13
CA LYS A 165 17.01 5.95 26.05
C LYS A 165 17.23 6.44 24.63
N PHE A 166 17.22 7.77 24.47
CA PHE A 166 17.62 8.42 23.23
C PHE A 166 19.13 8.57 23.16
N HIS A 167 19.69 8.28 22.01
CA HIS A 167 21.09 8.50 21.67
C HIS A 167 21.17 9.53 20.54
N ALA A 168 21.85 10.63 20.79
CA ALA A 168 21.97 11.75 19.86
C ALA A 168 23.41 11.97 19.40
N THR A 169 23.60 12.18 18.09
CA THR A 169 24.89 12.55 17.52
C THR A 169 24.73 13.78 16.64
N ASP A 170 25.47 14.83 16.93
CA ASP A 170 25.42 16.09 16.18
C ASP A 170 26.39 16.09 15.01
N TYR A 171 25.90 16.65 13.91
CA TYR A 171 26.64 16.94 12.70
C TYR A 171 26.48 18.42 12.40
N THR A 172 27.53 19.19 12.62
CA THR A 172 27.53 20.65 12.50
C THR A 172 28.85 21.14 11.90
N THR A 173 28.86 22.39 11.47
CA THR A 173 30.12 23.05 11.08
C THR A 173 31.03 23.25 12.28
N LYS A 174 30.48 23.47 13.49
CA LYS A 174 31.26 23.68 14.72
C LYS A 174 32.11 22.46 15.10
N ASN A 175 31.58 21.26 14.88
CA ASN A 175 32.33 20.02 15.17
C ASN A 175 33.08 19.44 13.95
N GLY A 176 33.09 20.17 12.84
CA GLY A 176 33.79 19.78 11.61
C GLY A 176 33.17 18.66 10.81
N LYS A 177 31.96 18.21 11.17
CA LYS A 177 31.30 17.09 10.49
C LYS A 177 30.42 17.52 9.31
N LEU A 178 30.10 18.82 9.17
CA LEU A 178 29.40 19.38 8.00
C LEU A 178 30.17 20.55 7.41
N ILE A 179 29.97 20.81 6.11
CA ILE A 179 30.50 22.00 5.43
C ILE A 179 29.61 23.22 5.68
N GLY A 180 28.30 23.06 5.71
CA GLY A 180 27.32 24.11 5.94
C GLY A 180 26.16 23.62 6.80
N ASP A 181 25.57 24.52 7.56
CA ASP A 181 24.46 24.21 8.47
C ASP A 181 23.09 24.68 7.92
N ARG A 182 23.08 25.39 6.78
CA ARG A 182 21.86 26.01 6.24
C ARG A 182 21.33 25.28 5.01
N GLN A 183 20.03 25.44 4.77
CA GLN A 183 19.31 24.93 3.59
C GLN A 183 19.49 23.43 3.36
N LEU A 184 19.55 22.65 4.43
CA LEU A 184 19.82 21.23 4.35
C LEU A 184 18.74 20.47 3.58
N GLN A 185 19.20 19.60 2.67
CA GLN A 185 18.42 18.53 2.03
C GLN A 185 19.12 17.21 2.33
N MET A 186 18.34 16.16 2.57
CA MET A 186 18.88 14.84 2.92
C MET A 186 18.31 13.76 2.03
N GLN A 187 19.17 12.79 1.69
CA GLN A 187 18.82 11.57 0.96
C GLN A 187 19.61 10.40 1.51
N GLU A 188 19.04 9.19 1.45
CA GLU A 188 19.70 7.95 1.82
C GLU A 188 19.89 7.08 0.59
N ASP A 189 21.10 6.55 0.38
CA ASP A 189 21.39 5.60 -0.70
C ASP A 189 21.20 4.14 -0.26
N PHE A 190 21.28 3.18 -1.20
CA PHE A 190 21.10 1.75 -0.90
C PHE A 190 22.21 1.15 -0.02
N LYS A 191 23.31 1.85 0.21
CA LYS A 191 24.33 1.47 1.20
C LYS A 191 24.10 2.13 2.56
N HIS A 192 22.94 2.81 2.71
CA HIS A 192 22.56 3.53 3.92
C HIS A 192 23.52 4.68 4.27
N ASN A 193 24.22 5.24 3.30
CA ASN A 193 24.91 6.49 3.50
C ASN A 193 23.91 7.63 3.41
N ILE A 194 24.09 8.64 4.27
CA ILE A 194 23.27 9.84 4.26
C ILE A 194 24.02 10.94 3.52
N TRP A 195 23.38 11.45 2.50
CA TRP A 195 23.88 12.56 1.71
C TRP A 195 23.17 13.83 2.15
N ILE A 196 23.96 14.86 2.51
CA ILE A 196 23.46 16.12 3.03
C ILE A 196 23.98 17.26 2.15
N ALA A 197 23.06 17.88 1.42
CA ALA A 197 23.33 19.12 0.68
C ALA A 197 23.11 20.33 1.55
N SER A 198 23.92 21.34 1.39
CA SER A 198 23.83 22.62 2.12
C SER A 198 24.10 23.82 1.23
N ASP A 199 23.98 25.02 1.80
CA ASP A 199 24.36 26.29 1.16
C ASP A 199 25.86 26.42 0.86
N LYS A 200 26.70 25.56 1.43
CA LYS A 200 28.19 25.62 1.30
C LYS A 200 28.82 24.35 0.77
N GLY A 201 28.05 23.30 0.49
CA GLY A 201 28.60 22.08 -0.08
C GLY A 201 27.78 20.83 0.13
N LEU A 202 28.38 19.70 -0.26
CA LEU A 202 27.83 18.37 -0.13
C LEU A 202 28.59 17.58 0.93
N ASN A 203 27.89 16.88 1.78
CA ASN A 203 28.43 15.97 2.76
C ASN A 203 27.88 14.57 2.51
N ARG A 204 28.71 13.55 2.69
CA ARG A 204 28.33 12.15 2.71
C ARG A 204 28.69 11.56 4.06
N ILE A 205 27.71 11.06 4.79
CA ILE A 205 27.91 10.37 6.06
C ILE A 205 27.73 8.89 5.79
N THR A 206 28.77 8.11 5.96
CA THR A 206 28.73 6.65 5.76
C THR A 206 27.97 5.96 6.88
N SER A 207 27.52 4.73 6.63
CA SER A 207 26.72 3.95 7.59
C SER A 207 27.43 3.70 8.93
N ASP A 208 28.80 3.80 8.96
CA ASP A 208 29.61 3.80 10.18
C ASP A 208 29.75 5.17 10.87
N GLY A 209 29.05 6.20 10.37
CA GLY A 209 29.01 7.55 10.95
C GLY A 209 30.15 8.47 10.55
N LYS A 210 31.05 8.05 9.63
CA LYS A 210 32.15 8.92 9.15
C LYS A 210 31.64 9.95 8.16
N SER A 211 32.04 11.19 8.33
CA SER A 211 31.67 12.29 7.45
C SER A 211 32.76 12.55 6.39
N HIS A 212 32.32 12.62 5.13
CA HIS A 212 33.15 12.98 3.98
C HIS A 212 32.65 14.32 3.43
N LEU A 213 33.52 15.32 3.45
CA LEU A 213 33.20 16.70 3.04
C LEU A 213 33.52 16.86 1.55
N MET A 214 32.49 17.12 0.73
CA MET A 214 32.56 17.18 -0.72
C MET A 214 32.03 18.51 -1.25
N LEU A 215 32.41 18.90 -2.49
CA LEU A 215 31.91 20.10 -3.16
C LEU A 215 31.94 21.36 -2.28
N LYS A 216 33.09 21.62 -1.61
CA LYS A 216 33.24 22.81 -0.76
C LYS A 216 33.00 24.10 -1.54
N ASN A 217 32.37 25.09 -0.89
CA ASN A 217 32.04 26.40 -1.43
C ASN A 217 31.07 26.37 -2.64
N GLN A 218 30.22 25.35 -2.72
CA GLN A 218 29.15 25.23 -3.70
C GLN A 218 27.79 25.33 -2.99
N HIS A 219 26.94 26.25 -3.44
CA HIS A 219 25.54 26.29 -2.97
C HIS A 219 24.71 25.25 -3.74
N ILE A 220 24.24 24.24 -3.04
CA ILE A 220 23.46 23.16 -3.63
C ILE A 220 21.97 23.45 -3.52
N ILE A 221 21.28 23.43 -4.67
CA ILE A 221 19.84 23.72 -4.75
C ILE A 221 18.99 22.47 -4.91
N THR A 222 19.60 21.34 -5.32
CA THR A 222 18.90 20.06 -5.50
C THR A 222 19.80 18.90 -5.15
N LEU A 223 19.23 17.93 -4.44
CA LEU A 223 19.82 16.64 -4.10
C LEU A 223 18.79 15.53 -4.39
N THR A 224 19.14 14.57 -5.21
CA THR A 224 18.27 13.47 -5.65
C THR A 224 19.00 12.16 -5.63
N THR A 225 18.35 11.06 -5.29
CA THR A 225 18.90 9.71 -5.39
C THR A 225 17.88 8.71 -5.95
N ASP A 226 18.37 7.71 -6.69
CA ASP A 226 17.66 6.47 -7.02
C ASP A 226 18.14 5.29 -6.15
N GLY A 227 18.98 5.60 -5.15
CA GLY A 227 19.63 4.63 -4.28
C GLY A 227 21.01 4.18 -4.75
N ASN A 228 21.29 4.18 -6.05
CA ASN A 228 22.60 3.85 -6.64
C ASN A 228 23.39 5.10 -7.07
N HIS A 229 22.67 6.10 -7.56
CA HIS A 229 23.22 7.36 -8.01
C HIS A 229 22.72 8.52 -7.16
N ILE A 230 23.59 9.49 -7.01
CA ILE A 230 23.28 10.73 -6.30
C ILE A 230 23.53 11.89 -7.25
N ALA A 231 22.49 12.62 -7.58
CA ALA A 231 22.57 13.79 -8.44
C ALA A 231 22.45 15.07 -7.63
N VAL A 232 23.31 16.03 -7.93
CA VAL A 232 23.43 17.31 -7.23
C VAL A 232 23.49 18.42 -8.25
N LEU A 233 22.71 19.48 -8.04
CA LEU A 233 22.74 20.70 -8.84
C LEU A 233 23.06 21.90 -7.95
N THR A 234 23.98 22.75 -8.42
CA THR A 234 24.31 24.01 -7.74
C THR A 234 23.52 25.19 -8.31
N ASP A 235 23.47 26.29 -7.57
CA ASP A 235 22.88 27.56 -8.03
C ASP A 235 23.59 28.19 -9.23
N LYS A 236 24.83 27.76 -9.52
CA LYS A 236 25.59 28.15 -10.71
C LYS A 236 25.34 27.26 -11.92
N GLY A 237 24.49 26.23 -11.78
CA GLY A 237 24.19 25.29 -12.86
C GLY A 237 25.17 24.12 -12.98
N ASP A 238 26.17 24.00 -12.10
CA ASP A 238 27.03 22.83 -12.10
C ASP A 238 26.28 21.62 -11.56
N ALA A 239 26.26 20.55 -12.35
CA ALA A 239 25.61 19.29 -12.03
C ALA A 239 26.62 18.19 -11.83
N PHE A 240 26.46 17.43 -10.77
CA PHE A 240 27.35 16.31 -10.40
C PHE A 240 26.54 15.05 -10.17
N LEU A 241 26.98 13.95 -10.79
CA LEU A 241 26.41 12.62 -10.57
C LEU A 241 27.48 11.75 -9.89
N TYR A 242 27.16 11.26 -8.70
CA TYR A 242 27.99 10.34 -7.93
C TYR A 242 27.35 8.95 -7.90
N ASP A 243 28.17 7.92 -7.72
CA ASP A 243 27.71 6.61 -7.28
C ASP A 243 27.60 6.55 -5.74
N ASN A 244 27.04 5.48 -5.21
CA ASN A 244 26.88 5.27 -3.77
C ASN A 244 28.21 4.98 -3.02
N SER A 245 29.33 4.86 -3.72
CA SER A 245 30.67 4.83 -3.11
C SER A 245 31.24 6.24 -2.88
N GLY A 246 30.62 7.26 -3.46
CA GLY A 246 31.08 8.64 -3.44
C GLY A 246 32.00 9.01 -4.60
N LYS A 247 32.14 8.12 -5.59
CA LYS A 247 32.93 8.40 -6.79
C LYS A 247 32.14 9.26 -7.76
N LEU A 248 32.72 10.32 -8.27
CA LEU A 248 32.13 11.15 -9.31
C LEU A 248 32.05 10.36 -10.63
N VAL A 249 30.80 10.14 -11.09
CA VAL A 249 30.49 9.47 -12.35
C VAL A 249 30.49 10.46 -13.51
N ARG A 250 29.91 11.66 -13.28
CA ARG A 250 29.69 12.68 -14.31
C ARG A 250 29.66 14.08 -13.74
N ARG A 251 30.17 15.03 -14.51
CA ARG A 251 29.99 16.47 -14.31
C ARG A 251 29.35 17.06 -15.57
N SER A 252 28.39 17.96 -15.39
CA SER A 252 27.66 18.66 -16.45
C SER A 252 27.38 20.09 -16.03
N HIS A 253 26.87 20.92 -16.94
CA HIS A 253 26.56 22.30 -16.64
C HIS A 253 25.26 22.72 -17.33
N LEU A 254 24.38 23.40 -16.59
CA LEU A 254 23.12 23.98 -17.06
C LEU A 254 23.21 25.52 -17.00
N PRO A 255 23.57 26.21 -18.09
CA PRO A 255 23.83 27.65 -18.09
C PRO A 255 22.67 28.52 -17.66
N SER A 256 21.43 28.07 -17.92
CA SER A 256 20.19 28.79 -17.55
C SER A 256 19.95 28.89 -16.04
N MET A 257 20.74 28.19 -15.23
CA MET A 257 20.64 28.26 -13.75
C MET A 257 21.55 29.31 -13.12
N VAL A 258 22.42 29.95 -13.90
CA VAL A 258 23.32 30.99 -13.39
C VAL A 258 22.52 32.15 -12.82
N GLY A 259 22.75 32.46 -11.53
CA GLY A 259 22.01 33.50 -10.80
C GLY A 259 20.63 33.06 -10.29
N TYR A 260 20.21 31.81 -10.48
CA TYR A 260 18.97 31.28 -9.96
C TYR A 260 19.06 31.03 -8.44
N VAL A 261 18.28 31.75 -7.66
CA VAL A 261 18.28 31.67 -6.18
C VAL A 261 17.21 30.70 -5.65
N GLY A 262 16.31 30.23 -6.52
CA GLY A 262 15.20 29.35 -6.14
C GLY A 262 15.62 27.90 -5.96
N LYS A 263 15.12 27.26 -4.90
CA LYS A 263 15.28 25.81 -4.74
C LYS A 263 14.49 25.04 -5.80
N SER A 264 15.08 23.94 -6.30
CA SER A 264 14.26 22.92 -6.94
C SER A 264 13.20 22.44 -5.95
N ARG A 265 11.95 22.36 -6.40
CA ARG A 265 10.82 21.94 -5.57
C ARG A 265 10.59 20.44 -5.60
N ALA A 266 11.00 19.79 -6.69
CA ALA A 266 10.99 18.35 -6.88
C ALA A 266 12.06 17.95 -7.88
N SER A 267 12.63 16.78 -7.73
CA SER A 267 13.50 16.17 -8.72
C SER A 267 13.55 14.66 -8.52
N PHE A 268 13.65 13.90 -9.61
CA PHE A 268 13.75 12.45 -9.60
C PHE A 268 14.35 11.92 -10.92
N PHE A 269 14.73 10.64 -10.92
CA PHE A 269 15.19 9.94 -12.10
C PHE A 269 14.02 9.25 -12.81
N TRP A 270 13.91 9.45 -14.11
CA TRP A 270 12.89 8.81 -14.95
C TRP A 270 13.42 8.57 -16.37
N GLN A 271 13.21 7.36 -16.89
CA GLN A 271 13.57 6.97 -18.26
C GLN A 271 15.05 7.25 -18.64
N GLY A 272 15.98 7.08 -17.69
CA GLY A 272 17.41 7.34 -17.93
C GLY A 272 17.78 8.81 -17.94
N GLU A 273 16.90 9.66 -17.48
CA GLU A 273 17.09 11.10 -17.33
C GLU A 273 16.87 11.54 -15.88
N TRP A 274 17.53 12.60 -15.48
CA TRP A 274 17.31 13.30 -14.23
C TRP A 274 16.43 14.51 -14.47
N TYR A 275 15.19 14.48 -14.02
CA TYR A 275 14.22 15.59 -14.09
C TYR A 275 14.37 16.52 -12.89
N ILE A 276 14.34 17.81 -13.15
CA ILE A 276 14.46 18.89 -12.18
C ILE A 276 13.32 19.87 -12.41
N PHE A 277 12.45 20.01 -11.41
CA PHE A 277 11.28 20.91 -11.46
C PHE A 277 11.59 22.16 -10.66
N THR A 278 11.61 23.30 -11.32
CA THR A 278 11.83 24.61 -10.72
C THR A 278 10.50 25.39 -10.59
N GLN A 279 10.59 26.66 -10.19
CA GLN A 279 9.40 27.50 -10.13
C GLN A 279 8.86 27.85 -11.53
N GLU A 280 9.71 27.94 -12.52
CA GLU A 280 9.38 28.43 -13.84
C GLU A 280 9.34 27.32 -14.90
N GLU A 281 10.30 26.42 -14.85
CA GLU A 281 10.55 25.45 -15.92
C GLU A 281 10.92 24.07 -15.39
N THR A 282 10.83 23.07 -16.26
CA THR A 282 11.35 21.73 -16.05
C THR A 282 12.57 21.51 -16.93
N PHE A 283 13.64 20.97 -16.35
CA PHE A 283 14.84 20.55 -17.06
C PHE A 283 15.02 19.04 -16.92
N ALA A 284 15.64 18.43 -17.92
CA ALA A 284 16.06 17.04 -17.84
C ALA A 284 17.52 16.89 -18.29
N MET A 285 18.29 16.05 -17.59
CA MET A 285 19.65 15.69 -17.96
C MET A 285 19.70 14.22 -18.34
N ASN A 286 20.16 13.92 -19.52
CA ASN A 286 20.41 12.54 -19.93
C ASN A 286 21.59 11.96 -19.13
N LEU A 287 21.36 10.87 -18.41
CA LEU A 287 22.37 10.30 -17.51
C LEU A 287 23.58 9.70 -18.24
N LYS A 288 23.41 9.24 -19.49
CA LYS A 288 24.49 8.67 -20.29
C LYS A 288 25.38 9.74 -20.92
N THR A 289 24.79 10.81 -21.44
CA THR A 289 25.53 11.87 -22.15
C THR A 289 25.89 13.05 -21.26
N GLY A 290 25.11 13.31 -20.20
CA GLY A 290 25.23 14.49 -19.35
C GLY A 290 24.66 15.76 -19.98
N ILE A 291 23.95 15.65 -21.09
CA ILE A 291 23.41 16.80 -21.81
C ILE A 291 22.07 17.19 -21.20
N PHE A 292 21.91 18.48 -20.88
CA PHE A 292 20.65 19.06 -20.45
C PHE A 292 19.78 19.47 -21.62
N HIS A 293 18.48 19.30 -21.46
CA HIS A 293 17.47 19.78 -22.39
C HIS A 293 16.17 20.20 -21.67
N LYS A 294 15.27 20.88 -22.37
CA LYS A 294 13.90 21.12 -21.90
C LYS A 294 13.01 19.98 -22.38
N PRO A 295 12.49 19.12 -21.48
CA PRO A 295 11.61 18.04 -21.87
C PRO A 295 10.24 18.58 -22.33
N ALA A 296 9.48 17.76 -23.07
CA ALA A 296 8.12 18.11 -23.48
C ALA A 296 7.17 18.28 -22.28
N ILE A 297 7.45 17.58 -21.18
CA ILE A 297 6.69 17.68 -19.93
C ILE A 297 7.20 18.88 -19.14
N GLN A 298 6.39 19.94 -19.06
CA GLN A 298 6.68 21.14 -18.30
C GLN A 298 5.70 21.30 -17.15
N ILE A 299 6.20 21.30 -15.91
CA ILE A 299 5.41 21.42 -14.68
C ILE A 299 6.01 22.50 -13.77
N PRO A 300 5.71 23.77 -14.01
CA PRO A 300 6.19 24.86 -13.14
C PRO A 300 5.63 24.72 -11.74
N ASN A 301 6.46 24.99 -10.75
CA ASN A 301 6.08 24.89 -9.32
C ASN A 301 5.60 23.49 -8.87
N ALA A 302 6.07 22.42 -9.52
CA ALA A 302 5.76 21.07 -9.09
C ALA A 302 6.22 20.82 -7.65
N MET A 303 5.36 20.18 -6.87
CA MET A 303 5.61 19.78 -5.49
C MET A 303 5.46 18.27 -5.35
N SER A 304 6.29 17.64 -4.52
CA SER A 304 6.17 16.23 -4.13
C SER A 304 6.16 16.13 -2.61
N LYS A 305 5.20 15.37 -2.08
CA LYS A 305 5.13 15.08 -0.64
C LYS A 305 4.96 13.60 -0.32
N THR A 306 4.66 12.80 -1.32
CA THR A 306 4.27 11.40 -1.13
C THR A 306 5.19 10.49 -1.94
N PHE A 307 5.68 9.43 -1.29
CA PHE A 307 6.46 8.40 -1.94
C PHE A 307 5.55 7.20 -2.24
N LEU A 308 5.24 6.98 -3.52
CA LEU A 308 4.54 5.79 -3.98
C LEU A 308 5.56 4.72 -4.40
N LYS A 309 5.18 3.46 -4.31
CA LYS A 309 6.06 2.33 -4.68
C LYS A 309 6.37 2.33 -6.17
N SER A 310 5.34 2.48 -7.00
CA SER A 310 5.43 2.33 -8.46
C SER A 310 5.45 3.65 -9.21
N TYR A 311 5.20 4.78 -8.54
CA TYR A 311 5.07 6.09 -9.18
C TYR A 311 5.85 7.17 -8.44
N GLU A 312 6.34 8.17 -9.21
CA GLU A 312 6.60 9.51 -8.69
C GLU A 312 5.33 10.33 -8.81
N PHE A 313 4.91 10.93 -7.70
CA PHE A 313 3.69 11.74 -7.61
C PHE A 313 4.05 13.20 -7.44
N LEU A 314 3.60 14.03 -8.36
CA LEU A 314 3.73 15.48 -8.29
C LEU A 314 2.36 16.14 -8.31
N TYR A 315 2.29 17.35 -7.80
CA TYR A 315 1.15 18.23 -7.93
C TYR A 315 1.57 19.69 -8.06
N ASP A 316 0.72 20.53 -8.61
CA ASP A 316 0.97 21.94 -8.77
C ASP A 316 -0.04 22.83 -8.01
N LYS A 317 0.21 24.14 -7.99
CA LYS A 317 -0.69 25.12 -7.36
C LYS A 317 -2.02 25.29 -8.09
N LYS A 318 -2.15 24.82 -9.31
CA LYS A 318 -3.37 24.89 -10.12
C LYS A 318 -4.32 23.73 -9.85
N GLY A 319 -3.90 22.77 -9.00
CA GLY A 319 -4.71 21.60 -8.66
C GLY A 319 -4.57 20.43 -9.62
N ASN A 320 -3.51 20.42 -10.42
CA ASN A 320 -3.18 19.25 -11.22
C ASN A 320 -2.32 18.28 -10.42
N ALA A 321 -2.55 17.00 -10.63
CA ALA A 321 -1.71 15.89 -10.16
C ALA A 321 -1.07 15.19 -11.36
N TYR A 322 0.13 14.67 -11.15
CA TYR A 322 0.95 14.04 -12.17
C TYR A 322 1.53 12.74 -11.63
N LEU A 323 1.40 11.67 -12.40
CA LEU A 323 1.97 10.36 -12.11
C LEU A 323 3.00 9.98 -13.17
N PHE A 324 4.20 9.63 -12.73
CA PHE A 324 5.28 9.09 -13.56
C PHE A 324 5.58 7.67 -13.10
N SER A 325 5.35 6.68 -13.92
CA SER A 325 5.66 5.30 -13.59
C SER A 325 7.18 5.08 -13.46
N LYS A 326 7.62 4.50 -12.33
CA LYS A 326 9.03 4.15 -12.10
C LYS A 326 9.51 2.99 -12.97
N LYS A 327 8.61 2.14 -13.44
CA LYS A 327 8.91 0.94 -14.24
C LYS A 327 8.38 1.01 -15.67
N GLY A 328 8.23 2.18 -16.27
CA GLY A 328 7.68 2.26 -17.61
C GLY A 328 7.60 3.68 -18.12
N ASN A 329 6.93 3.84 -19.25
CA ASN A 329 6.81 5.13 -19.94
C ASN A 329 5.47 5.82 -19.67
N LEU A 330 4.72 5.34 -18.64
CA LEU A 330 3.43 5.93 -18.34
C LEU A 330 3.62 7.29 -17.66
N PHE A 331 3.03 8.30 -18.26
CA PHE A 331 2.81 9.62 -17.68
C PHE A 331 1.33 9.94 -17.73
N ARG A 332 0.77 10.43 -16.61
CA ARG A 332 -0.62 10.87 -16.54
C ARG A 332 -0.70 12.21 -15.84
N LYS A 333 -1.59 13.05 -16.35
CA LYS A 333 -1.95 14.34 -15.76
C LYS A 333 -3.45 14.36 -15.50
N PHE A 334 -3.81 14.74 -14.29
CA PHE A 334 -5.20 14.88 -13.85
C PHE A 334 -5.43 16.30 -13.36
N HIS A 335 -6.61 16.87 -13.63
CA HIS A 335 -7.08 18.08 -12.99
C HIS A 335 -8.04 17.67 -11.87
N LEU A 336 -7.59 17.81 -10.61
CA LEU A 336 -8.29 17.26 -9.44
C LEU A 336 -9.06 18.32 -8.65
N LEU A 337 -8.88 19.60 -8.90
CA LEU A 337 -9.57 20.68 -8.19
C LEU A 337 -10.51 21.41 -9.12
N ASP A 338 -11.74 21.60 -8.69
CA ASP A 338 -12.64 22.56 -9.29
C ASP A 338 -12.12 23.99 -9.02
N ASP A 339 -12.17 24.88 -10.00
CA ASP A 339 -11.74 26.28 -9.88
C ASP A 339 -12.45 27.03 -8.75
N LYS A 340 -13.63 26.57 -8.34
CA LYS A 340 -14.43 27.10 -7.22
C LYS A 340 -13.97 26.63 -5.83
N ALA A 341 -13.15 25.60 -5.76
CA ALA A 341 -12.66 25.04 -4.48
C ALA A 341 -11.58 25.89 -3.78
N TYR A 342 -11.32 27.06 -4.29
CA TYR A 342 -10.32 28.01 -3.78
C TYR A 342 -10.86 28.80 -2.60
N ILE A 343 -11.07 28.14 -1.45
CA ILE A 343 -11.47 28.84 -0.24
C ILE A 343 -10.30 28.86 0.74
N ASN A 344 -9.79 30.07 1.00
CA ASN A 344 -8.97 30.49 2.15
C ASN A 344 -7.48 30.12 2.16
N GLY A 345 -6.73 30.33 1.09
CA GLY A 345 -5.27 30.56 1.19
C GLY A 345 -4.42 29.45 1.84
N ARG A 346 -5.00 28.28 2.11
CA ARG A 346 -4.26 27.12 2.63
C ARG A 346 -3.66 26.35 1.46
N ASP A 347 -2.42 25.95 1.60
CA ASP A 347 -1.71 25.15 0.63
C ASP A 347 -2.54 23.93 0.20
N LYS A 348 -2.73 23.80 -1.12
CA LYS A 348 -3.35 22.63 -1.74
C LYS A 348 -2.43 21.43 -1.47
N ASN A 349 -2.76 20.64 -0.48
CA ASN A 349 -2.01 19.44 -0.14
C ASN A 349 -2.76 18.23 -0.68
N PHE A 350 -2.18 17.56 -1.64
CA PHE A 350 -2.58 16.22 -2.03
C PHE A 350 -1.77 15.20 -1.26
N VAL A 351 -2.43 14.15 -0.79
CA VAL A 351 -1.79 12.97 -0.23
C VAL A 351 -2.22 11.79 -1.07
N ALA A 352 -1.27 10.92 -1.42
CA ALA A 352 -1.56 9.76 -2.22
C ALA A 352 -1.04 8.48 -1.57
N ALA A 353 -1.73 7.37 -1.78
CA ALA A 353 -1.34 6.02 -1.42
C ALA A 353 -1.55 5.08 -2.60
N GLU A 354 -0.85 3.97 -2.62
CA GLU A 354 -0.90 2.97 -3.68
C GLU A 354 -1.22 1.60 -3.09
N ASP A 355 -2.16 0.89 -3.71
CA ASP A 355 -2.49 -0.48 -3.30
C ASP A 355 -1.58 -1.54 -3.96
N ALA A 356 -1.79 -2.80 -3.59
CA ALA A 356 -1.03 -3.92 -4.14
C ALA A 356 -1.28 -4.17 -5.64
N HIS A 357 -2.36 -3.62 -6.20
CA HIS A 357 -2.75 -3.74 -7.61
C HIS A 357 -2.21 -2.59 -8.46
N GLY A 358 -1.61 -1.57 -7.82
CA GLY A 358 -1.09 -0.36 -8.46
C GLY A 358 -2.14 0.74 -8.64
N ASN A 359 -3.35 0.61 -8.07
CA ASN A 359 -4.30 1.70 -8.03
C ASN A 359 -3.78 2.82 -7.12
N VAL A 360 -3.96 4.06 -7.54
CA VAL A 360 -3.48 5.23 -6.80
C VAL A 360 -4.67 6.00 -6.23
N TYR A 361 -4.72 6.09 -4.92
CA TYR A 361 -5.73 6.80 -4.14
C TYR A 361 -5.19 8.17 -3.78
N ILE A 362 -5.88 9.23 -4.20
CA ILE A 362 -5.44 10.61 -4.01
C ILE A 362 -6.54 11.35 -3.24
N VAL A 363 -6.20 11.87 -2.07
CA VAL A 363 -7.09 12.70 -1.26
C VAL A 363 -6.69 14.17 -1.35
N SER A 364 -7.68 15.03 -1.28
CA SER A 364 -7.50 16.47 -1.27
C SER A 364 -8.33 17.14 -0.17
N TYR A 365 -7.86 18.26 0.31
CA TYR A 365 -8.61 19.08 1.27
C TYR A 365 -9.68 19.88 0.53
N GLY A 366 -10.91 19.36 0.53
CA GLY A 366 -12.09 20.00 -0.06
C GLY A 366 -12.72 19.30 -1.27
N ASN A 367 -12.02 18.38 -1.96
CA ASN A 367 -12.54 17.72 -3.16
C ASN A 367 -12.72 16.19 -3.04
N GLY A 368 -12.60 15.65 -1.84
CA GLY A 368 -12.84 14.22 -1.63
C GLY A 368 -11.69 13.32 -2.09
N LEU A 369 -12.03 12.11 -2.54
CA LEU A 369 -11.12 11.04 -2.94
C LEU A 369 -11.17 10.83 -4.46
N PHE A 370 -9.99 10.73 -5.06
CA PHE A 370 -9.81 10.28 -6.44
C PHE A 370 -9.08 8.94 -6.45
N ILE A 371 -9.49 8.03 -7.33
CA ILE A 371 -8.85 6.73 -7.51
C ILE A 371 -8.50 6.57 -8.98
N TYR A 372 -7.21 6.42 -9.25
CA TYR A 372 -6.72 6.10 -10.58
C TYR A 372 -6.44 4.60 -10.70
N ASN A 373 -7.12 3.96 -11.64
CA ASN A 373 -6.88 2.56 -12.02
C ASN A 373 -5.98 2.52 -13.25
N PRO A 374 -4.71 2.11 -13.14
CA PRO A 374 -3.77 2.12 -14.26
C PRO A 374 -4.05 1.03 -15.30
N LYS A 375 -4.80 -0.02 -14.97
CA LYS A 375 -5.13 -1.10 -15.92
C LYS A 375 -6.19 -0.65 -16.91
N GLU A 376 -7.18 0.09 -16.41
CA GLU A 376 -8.29 0.61 -17.21
C GLU A 376 -8.01 2.03 -17.72
N ASP A 377 -6.93 2.68 -17.23
CA ASP A 377 -6.60 4.09 -17.46
C ASP A 377 -7.74 5.04 -17.07
N GLU A 378 -8.44 4.72 -15.98
CA GLU A 378 -9.63 5.42 -15.51
C GLU A 378 -9.37 6.15 -14.19
N LEU A 379 -9.88 7.37 -14.08
CA LEU A 379 -9.91 8.16 -12.85
C LEU A 379 -11.35 8.25 -12.34
N GLN A 380 -11.59 7.78 -11.14
CA GLN A 380 -12.89 7.89 -10.46
C GLN A 380 -12.82 8.91 -9.34
N HIS A 381 -13.94 9.57 -9.05
CA HIS A 381 -14.06 10.59 -8.01
C HIS A 381 -15.18 10.24 -7.04
N PHE A 382 -14.90 10.31 -5.74
CA PHE A 382 -15.83 10.08 -4.64
C PHE A 382 -15.93 11.36 -3.80
N SER A 383 -17.14 11.87 -3.66
CA SER A 383 -17.41 13.13 -2.97
C SER A 383 -18.75 13.11 -2.22
N THR A 384 -19.01 14.14 -1.42
CA THR A 384 -20.30 14.34 -0.76
C THR A 384 -21.43 14.71 -1.73
N ALA A 385 -21.14 14.97 -2.98
CA ALA A 385 -22.12 15.27 -4.03
C ALA A 385 -22.68 14.01 -4.70
N ASP A 386 -22.13 12.83 -4.42
CA ASP A 386 -22.58 11.56 -4.97
C ASP A 386 -23.98 11.22 -4.45
N LYS A 387 -24.76 10.44 -5.20
CA LYS A 387 -26.12 10.03 -4.81
C LYS A 387 -26.14 9.28 -3.48
N ASP A 388 -25.17 8.40 -3.28
CA ASP A 388 -24.93 7.64 -2.05
C ASP A 388 -23.50 7.92 -1.58
N PRO A 389 -23.25 9.05 -0.88
CA PRO A 389 -21.89 9.49 -0.59
C PRO A 389 -21.24 8.59 0.46
N LEU A 390 -20.06 8.07 0.14
CA LEU A 390 -19.22 7.31 1.07
C LEU A 390 -18.77 8.18 2.25
N PHE A 391 -18.53 9.46 2.00
CA PHE A 391 -18.01 10.41 2.98
C PHE A 391 -19.06 11.47 3.36
N HIS A 392 -19.05 11.89 4.62
CA HIS A 392 -19.83 13.03 5.09
C HIS A 392 -19.08 14.37 4.97
N THR A 393 -17.88 14.36 4.42
CA THR A 393 -17.03 15.54 4.22
C THR A 393 -16.08 15.32 3.05
N ASN A 394 -15.81 16.39 2.29
CA ASN A 394 -14.78 16.39 1.26
C ASN A 394 -13.40 16.84 1.80
N PHE A 395 -13.30 17.21 3.09
CA PHE A 395 -12.07 17.62 3.74
C PHE A 395 -11.30 16.39 4.23
N LEU A 396 -10.57 15.75 3.32
CA LEU A 396 -9.78 14.56 3.60
C LEU A 396 -8.33 14.98 3.86
N LEU A 397 -7.72 14.44 4.93
CA LEU A 397 -6.43 14.86 5.44
C LEU A 397 -5.29 13.93 5.03
N SER A 398 -5.53 12.62 5.07
CA SER A 398 -4.55 11.60 4.73
C SER A 398 -5.25 10.34 4.21
N VAL A 399 -4.52 9.54 3.44
CA VAL A 399 -4.94 8.22 2.97
C VAL A 399 -3.83 7.22 3.20
N PHE A 400 -4.20 6.03 3.64
CA PHE A 400 -3.29 4.93 3.91
C PHE A 400 -3.93 3.61 3.50
N ILE A 401 -3.16 2.69 2.96
CA ILE A 401 -3.62 1.34 2.62
C ILE A 401 -2.86 0.35 3.47
N ASP A 402 -3.59 -0.40 4.29
CA ASP A 402 -2.98 -1.38 5.16
C ASP A 402 -2.61 -2.68 4.41
N ARG A 403 -1.87 -3.57 5.09
CA ARG A 403 -1.43 -4.83 4.50
C ARG A 403 -2.56 -5.78 4.11
N SER A 404 -3.77 -5.59 4.65
CA SER A 404 -4.96 -6.34 4.27
C SER A 404 -5.67 -5.77 3.04
N GLY A 405 -5.22 -4.60 2.54
CA GLY A 405 -5.84 -3.87 1.45
C GLY A 405 -7.02 -2.98 1.89
N CYS A 406 -7.20 -2.77 3.20
CA CYS A 406 -8.18 -1.82 3.70
C CYS A 406 -7.68 -0.39 3.48
N ILE A 407 -8.55 0.47 2.97
CA ILE A 407 -8.26 1.86 2.63
C ILE A 407 -8.71 2.72 3.80
N TRP A 408 -7.75 3.37 4.45
CA TRP A 408 -7.98 4.24 5.59
C TRP A 408 -7.94 5.69 5.15
N ILE A 409 -8.97 6.48 5.48
CA ILE A 409 -9.05 7.89 5.10
C ILE A 409 -9.28 8.73 6.33
N CYS A 410 -8.30 9.56 6.64
CA CYS A 410 -8.31 10.47 7.78
C CYS A 410 -9.08 11.74 7.46
N THR A 411 -9.91 12.20 8.40
CA THR A 411 -10.70 13.43 8.27
C THR A 411 -10.70 14.24 9.55
N GLY A 412 -11.29 15.44 9.50
CA GLY A 412 -11.59 16.22 10.70
C GLY A 412 -12.76 15.67 11.54
N ASN A 413 -13.45 14.61 11.06
CA ASN A 413 -14.63 14.04 11.72
C ASN A 413 -14.59 12.51 11.76
N GLY A 414 -13.49 11.95 12.21
CA GLY A 414 -13.25 10.51 12.30
C GLY A 414 -12.34 9.99 11.19
N VAL A 415 -12.14 8.69 11.17
CA VAL A 415 -11.43 7.95 10.15
C VAL A 415 -12.37 6.97 9.46
N TYR A 416 -12.30 6.88 8.14
CA TYR A 416 -13.02 5.87 7.39
C TYR A 416 -12.12 4.68 7.13
N CYS A 417 -12.65 3.48 7.38
CA CYS A 417 -12.06 2.21 6.99
C CYS A 417 -12.89 1.65 5.83
N CYS A 418 -12.34 1.69 4.64
CA CYS A 418 -13.04 1.33 3.41
C CYS A 418 -12.44 0.07 2.78
N ARG A 419 -13.28 -0.69 2.09
CA ARG A 419 -12.87 -1.84 1.27
C ARG A 419 -13.41 -1.70 -0.13
N GLU A 420 -12.63 -2.17 -1.09
CA GLU A 420 -13.14 -2.35 -2.43
C GLU A 420 -14.20 -3.47 -2.42
N LEU A 421 -15.42 -3.11 -2.82
CA LEU A 421 -16.43 -4.11 -3.14
C LEU A 421 -16.04 -4.73 -4.46
N LYS A 422 -15.40 -5.88 -4.41
CA LYS A 422 -15.32 -6.72 -5.59
C LYS A 422 -16.75 -7.14 -5.88
N ASP A 423 -17.27 -6.74 -7.04
CA ASP A 423 -18.46 -7.36 -7.57
C ASP A 423 -18.15 -8.85 -7.61
N LEU A 424 -18.62 -9.57 -6.60
CA LEU A 424 -18.73 -11.01 -6.70
C LEU A 424 -19.72 -11.18 -7.84
N ASN A 425 -19.21 -11.37 -9.05
CA ASN A 425 -20.01 -11.93 -10.12
C ASN A 425 -20.44 -13.31 -9.63
N THR A 426 -21.50 -13.31 -8.81
CA THR A 426 -22.10 -14.54 -8.32
C THR A 426 -22.91 -15.12 -9.44
N GLU A 427 -22.34 -16.12 -10.10
CA GLU A 427 -23.10 -16.94 -11.01
C GLU A 427 -23.88 -18.00 -10.22
N HIS A 428 -25.18 -18.05 -10.42
CA HIS A 428 -26.01 -19.06 -9.79
C HIS A 428 -25.95 -20.37 -10.60
N VAL A 429 -25.12 -21.30 -10.15
CA VAL A 429 -24.94 -22.62 -10.79
C VAL A 429 -25.91 -23.63 -10.17
N LYS A 430 -26.87 -24.12 -10.96
CA LYS A 430 -27.68 -25.28 -10.57
C LYS A 430 -26.90 -26.56 -10.80
N ILE A 431 -26.57 -27.29 -9.75
CA ILE A 431 -25.82 -28.55 -9.82
C ILE A 431 -26.74 -29.70 -10.29
N GLU A 432 -27.99 -29.75 -9.84
CA GLU A 432 -29.01 -30.71 -10.30
C GLU A 432 -29.79 -30.11 -11.47
N PRO A 433 -29.58 -30.55 -12.71
CA PRO A 433 -30.09 -29.84 -13.87
C PRO A 433 -31.60 -29.97 -14.10
N ASN A 434 -32.21 -31.08 -13.76
CA ASN A 434 -33.56 -31.46 -14.18
C ASN A 434 -34.44 -31.82 -12.98
N THR A 435 -34.49 -30.99 -11.96
CA THR A 435 -35.32 -31.26 -10.80
C THR A 435 -36.27 -30.11 -10.52
N ASN A 436 -37.54 -30.44 -10.34
CA ASN A 436 -38.55 -29.52 -9.84
C ASN A 436 -38.56 -29.41 -8.31
N ARG A 437 -37.62 -30.11 -7.64
CA ARG A 437 -37.49 -30.09 -6.19
C ARG A 437 -36.42 -29.11 -5.79
N GLU A 438 -36.77 -27.98 -5.25
CA GLU A 438 -35.85 -26.90 -4.81
C GLU A 438 -34.73 -27.41 -3.91
N TRP A 439 -35.04 -28.30 -2.98
CA TRP A 439 -34.06 -28.84 -2.03
C TRP A 439 -33.00 -29.77 -2.67
N SER A 440 -33.20 -30.25 -3.90
CA SER A 440 -32.22 -31.08 -4.61
C SER A 440 -30.93 -30.33 -4.90
N ASN A 441 -31.02 -29.03 -5.10
CA ASN A 441 -29.86 -28.15 -5.33
C ASN A 441 -29.24 -27.61 -4.04
N TYR A 442 -29.67 -28.06 -2.85
CA TYR A 442 -29.00 -27.68 -1.62
C TYR A 442 -27.63 -28.35 -1.56
N VAL A 443 -26.57 -27.57 -1.78
CA VAL A 443 -25.20 -28.05 -1.70
C VAL A 443 -24.83 -28.31 -0.25
N ARG A 444 -24.30 -29.48 0.02
CA ARG A 444 -23.87 -29.91 1.36
C ARG A 444 -22.37 -29.83 1.54
N HIS A 445 -21.63 -30.04 0.46
CA HIS A 445 -20.20 -30.03 0.51
C HIS A 445 -19.59 -29.56 -0.81
N ILE A 446 -18.51 -28.80 -0.72
CA ILE A 446 -17.66 -28.43 -1.84
C ILE A 446 -16.21 -28.64 -1.41
N SER A 447 -15.44 -29.35 -2.23
CA SER A 447 -13.99 -29.45 -2.08
C SER A 447 -13.26 -29.19 -3.39
N ASN A 448 -12.14 -28.50 -3.29
CA ASN A 448 -11.22 -28.33 -4.41
C ASN A 448 -10.42 -29.64 -4.60
N ILE A 449 -10.49 -30.22 -5.78
CA ILE A 449 -9.79 -31.45 -6.14
C ILE A 449 -8.64 -31.23 -7.12
N GLY A 450 -8.25 -29.97 -7.34
CA GLY A 450 -7.18 -29.58 -8.26
C GLY A 450 -7.64 -29.41 -9.71
N ASN A 451 -6.78 -28.84 -10.56
CA ASN A 451 -7.03 -28.64 -12.00
C ASN A 451 -8.34 -27.92 -12.34
N ASP A 452 -8.67 -26.86 -11.57
CA ASP A 452 -9.92 -26.08 -11.69
C ASP A 452 -11.21 -26.91 -11.53
N LYS A 453 -11.11 -28.06 -10.83
CA LYS A 453 -12.26 -28.93 -10.56
C LYS A 453 -12.67 -28.91 -9.10
N LEU A 454 -13.97 -28.94 -8.90
CA LEU A 454 -14.60 -28.99 -7.58
C LEU A 454 -15.46 -30.25 -7.49
N ALA A 455 -15.35 -30.96 -6.37
CA ALA A 455 -16.35 -31.97 -6.00
C ALA A 455 -17.48 -31.27 -5.24
N VAL A 456 -18.70 -31.38 -5.75
CA VAL A 456 -19.88 -30.71 -5.23
C VAL A 456 -20.93 -31.77 -4.88
N SER A 457 -21.28 -31.89 -3.59
CA SER A 457 -22.27 -32.85 -3.13
C SER A 457 -23.58 -32.16 -2.75
N THR A 458 -24.70 -32.73 -3.18
CA THR A 458 -26.04 -32.19 -2.99
C THR A 458 -26.85 -32.99 -1.97
N ARG A 459 -27.95 -32.41 -1.50
CA ARG A 459 -28.92 -33.07 -0.62
C ARG A 459 -29.64 -34.22 -1.32
N ALA A 460 -29.55 -34.29 -2.64
CA ALA A 460 -30.10 -35.41 -3.44
C ALA A 460 -29.21 -36.67 -3.40
N ASN A 461 -28.24 -36.73 -2.47
CA ASN A 461 -27.30 -37.84 -2.30
C ASN A 461 -26.39 -38.05 -3.53
N ARG A 462 -26.10 -37.00 -4.28
CA ARG A 462 -25.26 -37.02 -5.48
C ARG A 462 -24.03 -36.14 -5.28
N THR A 463 -22.91 -36.63 -5.78
CA THR A 463 -21.68 -35.86 -5.89
C THR A 463 -21.34 -35.67 -7.37
N TYR A 464 -21.11 -34.44 -7.74
CA TYR A 464 -20.70 -34.03 -9.08
C TYR A 464 -19.27 -33.51 -9.06
N ILE A 465 -18.55 -33.78 -10.14
CA ILE A 465 -17.33 -33.05 -10.44
C ILE A 465 -17.72 -31.88 -11.34
N TYR A 466 -17.53 -30.68 -10.85
CA TYR A 466 -17.75 -29.43 -11.56
C TYR A 466 -16.40 -28.88 -12.06
N ASP A 467 -16.28 -28.68 -13.34
CA ASP A 467 -15.10 -28.05 -13.97
C ASP A 467 -15.36 -26.54 -14.05
N ALA A 468 -14.61 -25.75 -13.26
CA ALA A 468 -14.80 -24.31 -13.17
C ALA A 468 -14.42 -23.56 -14.45
N ARG A 469 -13.56 -24.15 -15.30
CA ARG A 469 -13.14 -23.54 -16.56
C ARG A 469 -14.18 -23.73 -17.67
N THR A 470 -14.75 -24.93 -17.77
CA THR A 470 -15.72 -25.25 -18.82
C THR A 470 -17.17 -25.11 -18.36
N GLN A 471 -17.38 -24.90 -17.07
CA GLN A 471 -18.69 -24.85 -16.40
C GLN A 471 -19.51 -26.15 -16.56
N GLN A 472 -18.84 -27.23 -16.91
CA GLN A 472 -19.48 -28.54 -17.08
C GLN A 472 -19.45 -29.32 -15.76
N ARG A 473 -20.45 -30.17 -15.59
CA ARG A 473 -20.58 -31.08 -14.45
C ARG A 473 -20.77 -32.52 -14.92
N THR A 474 -20.12 -33.42 -14.21
CA THR A 474 -20.24 -34.87 -14.43
C THR A 474 -20.65 -35.51 -13.12
N LEU A 475 -21.66 -36.37 -13.16
CA LEU A 475 -22.04 -37.16 -11.97
C LEU A 475 -20.91 -38.11 -11.64
N GLU A 476 -20.30 -37.91 -10.47
CA GLU A 476 -19.26 -38.78 -9.95
C GLU A 476 -19.86 -40.00 -9.23
N ARG A 477 -20.86 -39.73 -8.35
CA ARG A 477 -21.48 -40.79 -7.57
C ARG A 477 -22.85 -40.40 -7.05
N GLN A 478 -23.71 -41.44 -6.92
CA GLN A 478 -24.91 -41.41 -6.10
C GLN A 478 -24.72 -42.36 -4.91
N THR A 479 -25.10 -41.94 -3.70
CA THR A 479 -25.02 -42.69 -2.44
C THR A 479 -26.43 -42.92 -1.88
N ASP A 480 -26.58 -43.83 -0.93
CA ASP A 480 -27.86 -44.06 -0.26
C ASP A 480 -28.19 -42.97 0.78
N ALA A 481 -27.20 -42.22 1.24
CA ALA A 481 -27.34 -41.12 2.19
C ALA A 481 -26.60 -39.85 1.73
N CYS A 482 -26.91 -38.73 2.36
CA CYS A 482 -26.26 -37.45 2.05
C CYS A 482 -24.75 -37.51 2.22
N VAL A 483 -24.02 -36.98 1.24
CA VAL A 483 -22.58 -36.80 1.32
C VAL A 483 -22.25 -35.54 2.10
N TYR A 484 -21.37 -35.66 3.08
CA TYR A 484 -20.89 -34.57 3.89
C TYR A 484 -19.45 -34.14 3.59
N ASP A 485 -18.65 -35.03 3.01
CA ASP A 485 -17.28 -34.73 2.65
C ASP A 485 -16.81 -35.53 1.45
N TYR A 486 -15.94 -34.91 0.66
CA TYR A 486 -15.21 -35.54 -0.43
C TYR A 486 -13.74 -35.14 -0.31
N ALA A 487 -12.87 -36.10 -0.09
CA ALA A 487 -11.44 -35.87 0.07
C ALA A 487 -10.64 -36.80 -0.85
N ILE A 488 -9.44 -36.39 -1.20
CA ILE A 488 -8.49 -37.21 -1.96
C ILE A 488 -7.29 -37.47 -1.06
N ASP A 489 -6.93 -38.75 -0.89
CA ASP A 489 -5.77 -39.10 -0.09
C ASP A 489 -4.44 -38.83 -0.84
N PRO A 490 -3.28 -38.89 -0.18
CA PRO A 490 -1.98 -38.68 -0.81
C PRO A 490 -1.65 -39.68 -1.93
N GLN A 491 -2.37 -40.81 -2.01
CA GLN A 491 -2.25 -41.84 -3.05
C GLN A 491 -3.24 -41.61 -4.21
N GLY A 492 -4.06 -40.56 -4.12
CA GLY A 492 -5.05 -40.20 -5.16
C GLY A 492 -6.39 -40.94 -5.03
N LYS A 493 -6.64 -41.72 -3.96
CA LYS A 493 -7.92 -42.38 -3.75
C LYS A 493 -8.97 -41.40 -3.25
N LYS A 494 -10.19 -41.58 -3.75
CA LYS A 494 -11.34 -40.73 -3.44
C LYS A 494 -12.07 -41.26 -2.19
N TRP A 495 -12.22 -40.39 -1.20
CA TRP A 495 -12.91 -40.69 0.06
C TRP A 495 -14.20 -39.90 0.12
N ILE A 496 -15.34 -40.57 0.27
CA ILE A 496 -16.66 -39.97 0.35
C ILE A 496 -17.28 -40.31 1.71
N SER A 497 -17.47 -39.33 2.54
CA SER A 497 -18.05 -39.46 3.87
C SER A 497 -19.57 -39.17 3.83
N THR A 498 -20.37 -40.03 4.45
CA THR A 498 -21.83 -39.93 4.35
C THR A 498 -22.53 -39.84 5.71
N LYS A 499 -23.78 -39.40 5.69
CA LYS A 499 -24.68 -39.41 6.84
C LYS A 499 -25.29 -40.79 7.04
N GLY A 500 -24.62 -41.65 7.83
CA GLY A 500 -25.15 -42.95 8.23
C GLY A 500 -25.01 -44.09 7.22
N ASP A 501 -24.38 -43.85 6.05
CA ASP A 501 -24.17 -44.87 5.00
C ASP A 501 -22.70 -45.32 4.88
N GLY A 502 -21.85 -44.91 5.82
CA GLY A 502 -20.44 -45.26 5.83
C GLY A 502 -19.54 -44.30 5.09
N ILE A 503 -18.30 -44.73 4.84
CA ILE A 503 -17.33 -44.05 4.01
C ILE A 503 -17.05 -44.91 2.78
N TYR A 504 -17.04 -44.27 1.60
CA TYR A 504 -16.60 -44.90 0.39
C TYR A 504 -15.17 -44.49 0.09
N ILE A 505 -14.30 -45.49 -0.16
CA ILE A 505 -12.95 -45.27 -0.65
C ILE A 505 -12.91 -45.81 -2.08
N ASP A 506 -12.75 -44.93 -3.05
CA ASP A 506 -13.03 -45.19 -4.47
C ASP A 506 -14.45 -45.75 -4.62
N ASN A 507 -14.58 -47.03 -4.98
CA ASN A 507 -15.89 -47.67 -5.15
C ASN A 507 -16.24 -48.64 -4.01
N VAL A 508 -15.39 -48.81 -3.00
CA VAL A 508 -15.59 -49.76 -1.91
C VAL A 508 -16.16 -49.02 -0.69
N ARG A 509 -17.24 -49.53 -0.16
CA ARG A 509 -17.89 -49.03 1.04
C ARG A 509 -17.27 -49.61 2.30
N TYR A 510 -16.80 -48.75 3.18
CA TYR A 510 -16.25 -49.09 4.49
C TYR A 510 -17.16 -48.58 5.60
N TRP A 511 -17.02 -49.19 6.80
CA TRP A 511 -17.81 -48.81 7.98
C TRP A 511 -19.32 -48.79 7.73
N LYS A 512 -19.83 -49.84 7.07
CA LYS A 512 -21.25 -50.06 6.95
C LYS A 512 -21.80 -50.38 8.35
N TYR A 513 -22.85 -49.67 8.75
CA TYR A 513 -23.55 -49.92 10.00
C TYR A 513 -24.27 -51.29 9.95
N GLU A 514 -23.99 -52.17 10.91
CA GLU A 514 -24.79 -53.40 11.08
C GLU A 514 -26.04 -53.10 11.91
N LYS A 515 -27.20 -53.51 11.40
CA LYS A 515 -28.55 -53.18 11.87
C LYS A 515 -28.86 -53.52 13.35
N ASN A 516 -27.93 -54.10 14.14
CA ASN A 516 -28.19 -54.65 15.46
C ASN A 516 -27.71 -53.78 16.63
N HIS A 517 -27.19 -52.61 16.44
CA HIS A 517 -26.87 -51.69 17.51
C HIS A 517 -27.78 -50.46 17.48
N TYR A 518 -28.33 -50.11 18.63
CA TYR A 518 -29.28 -49.03 18.87
C TYR A 518 -28.71 -47.60 18.67
N ALA A 519 -27.57 -47.43 18.03
CA ALA A 519 -27.07 -46.11 17.66
C ALA A 519 -27.58 -45.72 16.27
N PRO A 520 -28.16 -44.54 16.08
CA PRO A 520 -28.44 -44.03 14.75
C PRO A 520 -27.11 -43.99 13.98
N GLY A 521 -27.08 -44.57 12.77
CA GLY A 521 -25.86 -44.84 12.04
C GLY A 521 -24.84 -43.69 12.08
N ILE A 522 -23.58 -44.04 12.31
CA ILE A 522 -22.49 -43.07 12.47
C ILE A 522 -22.45 -42.17 11.24
N SER A 523 -22.58 -40.88 11.47
CA SER A 523 -22.41 -39.89 10.38
C SER A 523 -20.97 -39.44 10.37
N PHE A 524 -20.38 -39.48 9.19
CA PHE A 524 -19.00 -39.06 8.94
C PHE A 524 -19.03 -37.66 8.30
N TYR A 525 -18.41 -36.67 8.97
CA TYR A 525 -18.55 -35.27 8.60
C TYR A 525 -17.38 -34.74 7.79
N LYS A 526 -16.15 -35.12 8.16
CA LYS A 526 -14.93 -34.60 7.54
C LYS A 526 -13.81 -35.62 7.59
N THR A 527 -13.08 -35.75 6.52
CA THR A 527 -11.86 -36.55 6.44
C THR A 527 -10.70 -35.67 6.02
N ILE A 528 -9.61 -35.69 6.77
CA ILE A 528 -8.34 -35.06 6.41
C ILE A 528 -7.21 -36.08 6.51
N PHE A 529 -6.09 -35.80 5.86
CA PHE A 529 -4.92 -36.67 5.88
C PHE A 529 -3.73 -35.96 6.50
N ASP A 530 -3.02 -36.65 7.38
CA ASP A 530 -1.78 -36.13 7.93
C ASP A 530 -0.58 -36.40 6.99
N LYS A 531 0.60 -35.90 7.40
CA LYS A 531 1.84 -36.09 6.63
C LYS A 531 2.27 -37.55 6.49
N GLN A 532 1.77 -38.44 7.36
CA GLN A 532 2.01 -39.88 7.34
C GLN A 532 0.97 -40.64 6.50
N GLY A 533 0.00 -39.92 5.89
CA GLY A 533 -1.06 -40.49 5.08
C GLY A 533 -2.18 -41.17 5.90
N ARG A 534 -2.23 -40.99 7.23
CA ARG A 534 -3.34 -41.46 8.03
C ARG A 534 -4.56 -40.57 7.84
N ALA A 535 -5.73 -41.21 7.70
CA ALA A 535 -6.98 -40.45 7.64
C ALA A 535 -7.47 -40.16 9.07
N TRP A 536 -7.82 -38.89 9.30
CA TRP A 536 -8.47 -38.39 10.49
C TRP A 536 -9.90 -38.08 10.15
N ILE A 537 -10.85 -38.73 10.78
CA ILE A 537 -12.25 -38.71 10.37
C ILE A 537 -13.10 -38.23 11.54
N ALA A 538 -13.76 -37.08 11.32
CA ALA A 538 -14.70 -36.53 12.29
C ALA A 538 -16.06 -37.22 12.16
N THR A 539 -16.62 -37.67 13.30
CA THR A 539 -17.89 -38.37 13.34
C THR A 539 -18.93 -37.64 14.20
N TRP A 540 -20.19 -38.00 14.01
CA TRP A 540 -21.26 -37.62 14.93
C TRP A 540 -21.51 -38.77 15.91
N GLY A 541 -21.13 -38.55 17.15
CA GLY A 541 -21.40 -39.49 18.27
C GLY A 541 -20.22 -40.36 18.68
N GLU A 542 -19.24 -40.63 17.79
CA GLU A 542 -18.09 -41.51 18.06
C GLU A 542 -16.77 -40.73 18.15
N GLY A 543 -16.83 -39.38 18.18
CA GLY A 543 -15.65 -38.53 18.28
C GLY A 543 -14.80 -38.56 17.02
N LEU A 544 -13.50 -38.80 17.14
CA LEU A 544 -12.51 -38.76 16.08
C LEU A 544 -11.93 -40.16 15.81
N LEU A 545 -12.08 -40.65 14.59
CA LEU A 545 -11.46 -41.90 14.15
C LEU A 545 -10.16 -41.63 13.43
N ILE A 546 -9.17 -42.49 13.63
CA ILE A 546 -7.86 -42.40 12.97
C ILE A 546 -7.56 -43.76 12.35
N THR A 547 -7.24 -43.77 11.05
CA THR A 547 -6.78 -44.98 10.39
C THR A 547 -5.36 -45.34 10.83
N PRO A 548 -5.03 -46.60 11.00
CA PRO A 548 -3.66 -47.00 11.31
C PRO A 548 -2.72 -46.60 10.15
N GLN A 549 -1.45 -46.40 10.49
CA GLN A 549 -0.39 -46.23 9.52
C GLN A 549 -0.26 -47.52 8.68
N LYS A 550 -0.30 -47.44 7.38
CA LYS A 550 -0.04 -48.59 6.50
C LYS A 550 1.44 -48.87 6.40
#